data_33707a56f1a2156ff047ba5c2e7c1940
#
_entry.id   33707a56f1a2156ff047ba5c2e7c1940
#
_cell.length_a   1.000
_cell.length_b   1.000
_cell.length_c   1.000
_cell.angle_alpha   90.00
_cell.angle_beta   90.00
_cell.angle_gamma   90.00
#
_symmetry.space_group_name_H-M   'P 1'
#
loop_
_entity.id
_entity.type
_entity.pdbx_description
1 polymer ?
#
loop_
_entity_poly.entity_id
_entity_poly.type
_entity_poly.pdbx_seq_one_letter_code
_entity_poly.pdbx_strand_id
1 'polypeptide(L)'
;MIEHPNAELSLQLQAELLNLSRASLYYVPVPPGPAELYTKRRIDEIYTARPFYGSRKILVELRKEMVINRKTVQRHMREMGLAAIVPGPHLSQPAPKHRVFPYLLRGLKLTGPNHVWGIDITYI
;
A
#
# COMPACT_ATOMS: atom_id res chain seq x y z
N MET A 1 -6.24 -28.07 -12.32
CA MET A 1 -5.81 -28.71 -11.06
C MET A 1 -4.94 -29.89 -11.43
N ILE A 2 -3.79 -30.08 -10.79
CA ILE A 2 -2.90 -31.22 -11.06
C ILE A 2 -3.34 -32.38 -10.19
N GLU A 3 -3.53 -33.55 -10.77
CA GLU A 3 -4.02 -34.73 -10.09
C GLU A 3 -2.92 -35.78 -9.90
N HIS A 4 -2.79 -36.27 -8.69
CA HIS A 4 -1.88 -37.34 -8.31
C HIS A 4 -2.66 -38.51 -7.68
N PRO A 5 -2.64 -39.72 -8.24
CA PRO A 5 -2.20 -40.10 -9.59
C PRO A 5 -3.32 -39.92 -10.62
N ASN A 6 -2.96 -39.56 -11.85
CA ASN A 6 -3.88 -39.60 -12.98
C ASN A 6 -3.49 -40.75 -13.88
N ALA A 7 -4.47 -41.59 -14.29
CA ALA A 7 -4.22 -42.80 -15.08
C ALA A 7 -3.88 -42.51 -16.55
N GLU A 8 -4.33 -41.37 -17.07
CA GLU A 8 -4.21 -41.05 -18.50
C GLU A 8 -3.08 -40.05 -18.83
N LEU A 9 -2.74 -39.16 -17.89
CA LEU A 9 -1.79 -38.08 -18.11
C LEU A 9 -0.65 -38.12 -17.08
N SER A 10 0.61 -38.20 -17.57
CA SER A 10 1.77 -38.08 -16.69
C SER A 10 1.83 -36.66 -16.09
N LEU A 11 2.41 -36.55 -14.88
CA LEU A 11 2.60 -35.24 -14.21
C LEU A 11 3.37 -34.24 -15.07
N GLN A 12 4.33 -34.72 -15.88
CA GLN A 12 5.09 -33.88 -16.78
C GLN A 12 4.21 -33.29 -17.87
N LEU A 13 3.34 -34.10 -18.48
CA LEU A 13 2.43 -33.65 -19.51
C LEU A 13 1.37 -32.69 -18.95
N GLN A 14 0.88 -32.95 -17.74
CA GLN A 14 -0.06 -32.03 -17.04
C GLN A 14 0.59 -30.67 -16.78
N ALA A 15 1.86 -30.63 -16.34
CA ALA A 15 2.61 -29.40 -16.12
C ALA A 15 2.81 -28.63 -17.42
N GLU A 16 3.16 -29.31 -18.50
CA GLU A 16 3.37 -28.72 -19.82
C GLU A 16 2.08 -28.11 -20.38
N LEU A 17 0.96 -28.83 -20.28
CA LEU A 17 -0.34 -28.34 -20.70
C LEU A 17 -0.82 -27.09 -19.90
N LEU A 18 -0.42 -27.01 -18.63
CA LEU A 18 -0.72 -25.86 -17.77
C LEU A 18 0.34 -24.75 -17.84
N ASN A 19 1.37 -24.92 -18.67
CA ASN A 19 2.50 -24.01 -18.78
C ASN A 19 3.19 -23.74 -17.42
N LEU A 20 3.30 -24.77 -16.59
CA LEU A 20 3.91 -24.70 -15.26
C LEU A 20 5.30 -25.32 -15.28
N SER A 21 6.23 -24.73 -14.52
CA SER A 21 7.54 -25.34 -14.30
C SER A 21 7.39 -26.64 -13.52
N ARG A 22 8.06 -27.73 -13.95
CA ARG A 22 8.11 -29.00 -13.22
C ARG A 22 8.55 -28.81 -11.77
N ALA A 23 9.49 -27.93 -11.49
CA ALA A 23 9.94 -27.63 -10.14
C ALA A 23 8.82 -27.09 -9.25
N SER A 24 7.86 -26.35 -9.82
CA SER A 24 6.72 -25.83 -9.08
C SER A 24 5.77 -26.89 -8.58
N LEU A 25 5.75 -28.08 -9.20
CA LEU A 25 4.91 -29.20 -8.77
C LEU A 25 5.36 -29.83 -7.45
N TYR A 26 6.66 -29.76 -7.20
CA TYR A 26 7.29 -30.35 -6.01
C TYR A 26 7.62 -29.31 -4.95
N TYR A 27 7.25 -28.05 -5.19
CA TYR A 27 7.49 -26.99 -4.22
C TYR A 27 6.54 -27.11 -3.03
N VAL A 28 7.11 -27.36 -1.88
CA VAL A 28 6.40 -27.32 -0.60
C VAL A 28 6.72 -25.98 0.07
N PRO A 29 5.72 -25.12 0.30
CA PRO A 29 5.95 -23.85 0.99
C PRO A 29 6.56 -24.08 2.37
N VAL A 30 7.66 -23.40 2.66
CA VAL A 30 8.25 -23.41 3.99
C VAL A 30 7.36 -22.59 4.92
N PRO A 31 6.86 -23.15 6.04
CA PRO A 31 6.05 -22.39 6.98
C PRO A 31 6.86 -21.24 7.60
N PRO A 32 6.21 -20.09 7.96
CA PRO A 32 6.89 -18.99 8.58
C PRO A 32 7.55 -19.38 9.89
N GLY A 33 8.79 -18.99 10.08
CA GLY A 33 9.54 -19.25 11.30
C GLY A 33 9.04 -18.41 12.51
N PRO A 34 9.42 -18.79 13.75
CA PRO A 34 8.98 -18.07 14.95
C PRO A 34 9.31 -16.57 14.94
N ALA A 35 10.48 -16.19 14.44
CA ALA A 35 10.89 -14.79 14.32
C ALA A 35 10.04 -14.00 13.33
N GLU A 36 9.61 -14.64 12.24
CA GLU A 36 8.71 -14.04 11.26
C GLU A 36 7.31 -13.86 11.85
N LEU A 37 6.80 -14.87 12.54
CA LEU A 37 5.51 -14.81 13.23
C LEU A 37 5.49 -13.71 14.29
N TYR A 38 6.55 -13.58 15.08
CA TYR A 38 6.69 -12.50 16.05
C TYR A 38 6.66 -11.13 15.36
N THR A 39 7.42 -10.97 14.27
CA THR A 39 7.45 -9.71 13.51
C THR A 39 6.06 -9.37 12.95
N LYS A 40 5.36 -10.33 12.36
CA LYS A 40 3.99 -10.15 11.85
C LYS A 40 3.02 -9.74 12.95
N ARG A 41 3.08 -10.40 14.11
CA ARG A 41 2.27 -10.04 15.27
C ARG A 41 2.52 -8.61 15.73
N ARG A 42 3.79 -8.17 15.81
CA ARG A 42 4.11 -6.79 16.20
C ARG A 42 3.63 -5.78 15.17
N ILE A 43 3.69 -6.09 13.87
CA ILE A 43 3.13 -5.25 12.81
C ILE A 43 1.62 -5.11 13.01
N ASP A 44 0.91 -6.19 13.29
CA ASP A 44 -0.53 -6.21 13.50
C ASP A 44 -0.94 -5.38 14.72
N GLU A 45 -0.26 -5.52 15.85
CA GLU A 45 -0.49 -4.74 17.06
C GLU A 45 -0.32 -3.22 16.82
N ILE A 46 0.75 -2.82 16.10
CA ILE A 46 1.00 -1.41 15.77
C ILE A 46 -0.06 -0.89 14.80
N TYR A 47 -0.43 -1.70 13.80
CA TYR A 47 -1.45 -1.32 12.82
C TYR A 47 -2.83 -1.21 13.45
N THR A 48 -3.22 -2.13 14.32
CA THR A 48 -4.49 -2.08 15.04
C THR A 48 -4.61 -0.82 15.91
N ALA A 49 -3.52 -0.44 16.57
CA ALA A 49 -3.50 0.79 17.37
C ALA A 49 -3.50 2.07 16.51
N ARG A 50 -2.95 2.01 15.29
CA ARG A 50 -2.78 3.17 14.40
C ARG A 50 -2.97 2.79 12.94
N PRO A 51 -4.21 2.57 12.47
CA PRO A 51 -4.50 2.04 11.11
C PRO A 51 -4.03 2.94 9.96
N PHE A 52 -3.76 4.20 10.23
CA PHE A 52 -3.23 5.17 9.27
C PHE A 52 -1.71 5.09 9.10
N TYR A 53 -1.01 4.19 9.84
CA TYR A 53 0.42 3.99 9.67
C TYR A 53 0.72 3.13 8.46
N GLY A 54 1.48 3.68 7.52
CA GLY A 54 2.10 2.91 6.45
C GLY A 54 3.42 2.28 6.88
N SER A 55 4.00 1.46 6.00
CA SER A 55 5.23 0.70 6.26
C SER A 55 6.42 1.53 6.79
N ARG A 56 6.50 2.82 6.45
CA ARG A 56 7.57 3.70 6.95
C ARG A 56 7.40 4.02 8.43
N LYS A 57 6.19 4.33 8.88
CA LYS A 57 5.91 4.62 10.30
C LYS A 57 5.95 3.37 11.15
N ILE A 58 5.40 2.25 10.65
CA ILE A 58 5.49 0.94 11.32
C ILE A 58 6.96 0.53 11.49
N LEU A 59 7.80 0.73 10.47
CA LEU A 59 9.25 0.47 10.58
C LEU A 59 9.91 1.26 11.72
N VAL A 60 9.55 2.53 11.89
CA VAL A 60 10.13 3.38 12.96
C VAL A 60 9.78 2.81 14.34
N GLU A 61 8.55 2.36 14.54
CA GLU A 61 8.13 1.72 15.79
C GLU A 61 8.88 0.39 16.02
N LEU A 62 8.92 -0.49 15.01
CA LEU A 62 9.61 -1.78 15.11
C LEU A 62 11.11 -1.64 15.38
N ARG A 63 11.77 -0.60 14.85
CA ARG A 63 13.20 -0.35 15.08
C ARG A 63 13.57 0.01 16.52
N LYS A 64 12.60 0.34 17.36
CA LYS A 64 12.82 0.51 18.80
C LYS A 64 13.08 -0.82 19.52
N GLU A 65 12.63 -1.93 18.93
CA GLU A 65 12.65 -3.25 19.54
C GLU A 65 13.54 -4.24 18.77
N MET A 66 13.68 -4.08 17.44
CA MET A 66 14.40 -5.03 16.61
C MET A 66 15.07 -4.37 15.38
N VAL A 67 16.12 -5.02 14.88
CA VAL A 67 16.76 -4.62 13.62
C VAL A 67 16.01 -5.23 12.44
N ILE A 68 15.34 -4.41 11.67
CA ILE A 68 14.51 -4.86 10.53
C ILE A 68 14.64 -3.91 9.34
N ASN A 69 14.54 -4.48 8.12
CA ASN A 69 14.56 -3.71 6.88
C ASN A 69 13.14 -3.31 6.46
N ARG A 70 13.01 -2.12 5.83
CA ARG A 70 11.75 -1.63 5.29
C ARG A 70 11.10 -2.60 4.29
N LYS A 71 11.90 -3.22 3.41
CA LYS A 71 11.38 -4.20 2.43
C LYS A 71 10.71 -5.39 3.11
N THR A 72 11.24 -5.86 4.23
CA THR A 72 10.67 -6.94 5.03
C THR A 72 9.31 -6.51 5.62
N VAL A 73 9.22 -5.32 6.20
CA VAL A 73 7.95 -4.78 6.73
C VAL A 73 6.91 -4.66 5.62
N GLN A 74 7.29 -4.13 4.44
CA GLN A 74 6.38 -4.02 3.30
C GLN A 74 5.87 -5.39 2.82
N ARG A 75 6.76 -6.40 2.77
CA ARG A 75 6.39 -7.76 2.40
C ARG A 75 5.37 -8.33 3.38
N HIS A 76 5.64 -8.27 4.68
CA HIS A 76 4.73 -8.79 5.71
C HIS A 76 3.39 -8.07 5.72
N MET A 77 3.36 -6.74 5.59
CA MET A 77 2.10 -6.00 5.48
C MET A 77 1.29 -6.47 4.26
N ARG A 78 1.94 -6.70 3.12
CA ARG A 78 1.26 -7.21 1.92
C ARG A 78 0.73 -8.64 2.11
N GLU A 79 1.52 -9.52 2.70
CA GLU A 79 1.13 -10.91 3.02
C GLU A 79 -0.07 -10.95 3.98
N MET A 80 -0.16 -9.99 4.90
CA MET A 80 -1.25 -9.86 5.86
C MET A 80 -2.45 -9.05 5.32
N GLY A 81 -2.37 -8.52 4.09
CA GLY A 81 -3.41 -7.67 3.51
C GLY A 81 -3.55 -6.29 4.17
N LEU A 82 -2.52 -5.82 4.90
CA LEU A 82 -2.55 -4.55 5.61
C LEU A 82 -2.13 -3.38 4.71
N ALA A 83 -3.00 -2.38 4.62
CA ALA A 83 -2.74 -1.12 3.93
C ALA A 83 -3.13 0.06 4.82
N ALA A 84 -2.33 1.14 4.81
CA ALA A 84 -2.67 2.32 5.60
C ALA A 84 -4.03 2.89 5.18
N ILE A 85 -4.88 3.18 6.15
CA ILE A 85 -6.15 3.87 5.91
C ILE A 85 -5.83 5.34 5.73
N VAL A 86 -5.84 5.78 4.48
CA VAL A 86 -5.61 7.18 4.08
C VAL A 86 -6.65 7.56 3.03
N PRO A 87 -7.05 8.84 2.96
CA PRO A 87 -7.85 9.30 1.83
C PRO A 87 -7.16 8.94 0.53
N GLY A 88 -7.90 8.38 -0.43
CA GLY A 88 -7.37 8.06 -1.75
C GLY A 88 -6.84 9.31 -2.47
N PRO A 89 -5.92 9.16 -3.42
CA PRO A 89 -5.56 10.24 -4.32
C PRO A 89 -6.80 10.65 -5.11
N HIS A 90 -6.86 11.91 -5.53
CA HIS A 90 -7.95 12.46 -6.37
C HIS A 90 -9.31 12.62 -5.67
N LEU A 91 -9.33 13.19 -4.48
CA LEU A 91 -10.58 13.60 -3.82
C LEU A 91 -11.35 14.65 -4.63
N SER A 92 -10.66 15.41 -5.48
CA SER A 92 -11.26 16.31 -6.46
C SER A 92 -10.52 16.20 -7.81
N GLN A 93 -11.27 16.06 -8.90
CA GLN A 93 -10.72 16.10 -10.25
C GLN A 93 -11.00 17.47 -10.86
N PRO A 94 -10.00 18.13 -11.47
CA PRO A 94 -10.23 19.37 -12.18
C PRO A 94 -11.19 19.11 -13.36
N ALA A 95 -12.23 19.92 -13.49
CA ALA A 95 -13.11 19.84 -14.65
C ALA A 95 -12.31 20.27 -15.91
N PRO A 96 -12.27 19.46 -16.99
CA PRO A 96 -11.49 19.76 -18.18
C PRO A 96 -11.82 21.09 -18.84
N LYS A 97 -13.04 21.58 -18.61
CA LYS A 97 -13.56 22.87 -19.14
C LYS A 97 -13.51 24.00 -18.12
N HIS A 98 -12.87 23.79 -16.96
CA HIS A 98 -12.79 24.84 -15.94
C HIS A 98 -11.95 26.00 -16.44
N ARG A 99 -12.56 27.19 -16.45
CA ARG A 99 -11.86 28.42 -16.85
C ARG A 99 -10.89 28.82 -15.75
N VAL A 100 -9.62 28.90 -16.11
CA VAL A 100 -8.57 29.41 -15.20
C VAL A 100 -8.55 30.93 -15.29
N PHE A 101 -8.84 31.60 -14.19
CA PHE A 101 -8.75 33.04 -14.12
C PHE A 101 -7.32 33.47 -13.70
N PRO A 102 -6.79 34.58 -14.26
CA PRO A 102 -5.50 35.08 -13.82
C PRO A 102 -5.56 35.56 -12.36
N TYR A 103 -4.43 35.54 -11.68
CA TYR A 103 -4.34 36.06 -10.32
C TYR A 103 -4.57 37.58 -10.35
N LEU A 104 -5.74 38.00 -9.86
CA LEU A 104 -6.22 39.40 -9.97
C LEU A 104 -5.38 40.40 -9.19
N LEU A 105 -4.62 39.95 -8.17
CA LEU A 105 -3.80 40.84 -7.34
C LEU A 105 -2.36 40.97 -7.85
N ARG A 106 -2.03 40.42 -9.02
CA ARG A 106 -0.68 40.54 -9.59
C ARG A 106 -0.37 42.00 -9.90
N GLY A 107 0.63 42.54 -9.21
CA GLY A 107 1.09 43.94 -9.40
C GLY A 107 0.22 45.00 -8.73
N LEU A 108 -0.84 44.60 -8.02
CA LEU A 108 -1.67 45.55 -7.25
C LEU A 108 -0.90 46.06 -6.04
N LYS A 109 -0.78 47.40 -5.92
CA LYS A 109 -0.28 48.06 -4.71
C LYS A 109 -1.45 48.34 -3.78
N LEU A 110 -1.40 47.84 -2.56
CA LEU A 110 -2.38 48.11 -1.54
C LEU A 110 -2.25 49.58 -1.09
N THR A 111 -3.33 50.34 -1.16
CA THR A 111 -3.36 51.76 -0.86
C THR A 111 -4.11 52.10 0.45
N GLY A 112 -4.78 51.13 1.07
CA GLY A 112 -5.49 51.34 2.31
C GLY A 112 -6.19 50.10 2.84
N PRO A 113 -6.79 50.17 4.02
CA PRO A 113 -7.58 49.09 4.58
C PRO A 113 -8.85 48.81 3.73
N ASN A 114 -9.33 47.56 3.72
CA ASN A 114 -10.48 47.13 2.93
C ASN A 114 -10.32 47.23 1.41
N HIS A 115 -9.09 47.35 0.90
CA HIS A 115 -8.83 47.43 -0.52
C HIS A 115 -8.99 46.10 -1.24
N VAL A 116 -8.73 45.00 -0.54
CA VAL A 116 -8.87 43.61 -1.06
C VAL A 116 -9.55 42.74 -0.04
N TRP A 117 -10.47 41.90 -0.51
CA TRP A 117 -11.15 40.89 0.27
C TRP A 117 -10.91 39.51 -0.36
N GLY A 118 -10.57 38.52 0.46
CA GLY A 118 -10.49 37.11 0.08
C GLY A 118 -11.67 36.33 0.67
N ILE A 119 -12.25 35.43 -0.13
CA ILE A 119 -13.31 34.53 0.30
C ILE A 119 -12.81 33.10 0.07
N ASP A 120 -12.98 32.24 1.07
CA ASP A 120 -12.71 30.81 0.98
C ASP A 120 -13.92 30.03 1.48
N ILE A 121 -14.18 28.86 0.88
CA ILE A 121 -15.29 27.98 1.27
C ILE A 121 -14.69 26.70 1.83
N THR A 122 -14.94 26.44 3.11
CA THR A 122 -14.53 25.19 3.78
C THR A 122 -15.77 24.31 3.99
N TYR A 123 -15.68 23.07 3.54
CA TYR A 123 -16.69 22.05 3.83
C TYR A 123 -16.25 21.27 5.08
N ILE A 124 -17.13 21.16 6.05
CA ILE A 124 -16.93 20.43 7.31
C ILE A 124 -17.67 19.10 7.23
#